data_0b10a3bc0c50a7f4acd46b3a84285281
#
_entry.id   0b10a3bc0c50a7f4acd46b3a84285281
#
_cell.length_a   1.000
_cell.length_b   1.000
_cell.length_c   1.000
_cell.angle_alpha   90.00
_cell.angle_beta   90.00
_cell.angle_gamma   90.00
#
_symmetry.space_group_name_H-M   'P 1'
#
loop_
_entity.id
_entity.type
_entity.pdbx_description
1 polymer ?
#
loop_
_entity_poly.entity_id
_entity_poly.type
_entity_poly.pdbx_seq_one_letter_code
_entity_poly.pdbx_strand_id
1 'polypeptide(L)'
;MRFQTKLSLLFSGLLILSLSMVMMLVGQITRKTVIFEIEQSLATTLLTVNRLHETRVKNLQQNVRLLAGDYGFKAAYGTEDTATIKTALQNHQHRLKDSDLMILCDLDGLVLSNTFSESMNGEPFPWMPVLDEAYDSDSGEVTAYAELDDTVYQLAVTPLLAPDLDAWIISGFRADHNMAIDLSALTSSEVTFVRNSGANTHLVASSLGSEQQAGLITFLQSAPLSSGLVQYRDNRETYIGNLIRLTNVQDLSFSIFVQQSLDAALDPYRELFWYSLLIFLAAIVMFAVAIVRTSRSVTSPITRLSAAAESVSKGQLDITLPVSSKDEIGILTRTFNEMTQGLVEKERVRDLLGKVVSPEIAKKLISQKIEVAGEQRNITVLFCDIQGFTSLSETKPPKEVLHSLNLFFSQISQIIESNGGVIDKYIGDAVMAIFGAPQDDPNHAANAVRAGLEICGQADAL
;
A
#
# COMPACT_ATOMS: atom_id res chain seq x y z
N MET A 1 1.75 -20.35 -21.04
CA MET A 1 0.85 -19.63 -20.11
C MET A 1 -0.30 -19.05 -20.89
N ARG A 2 -1.55 -19.32 -20.52
CA ARG A 2 -2.73 -18.77 -21.19
C ARG A 2 -2.76 -17.25 -21.02
N PHE A 3 -3.25 -16.51 -22.01
CA PHE A 3 -3.35 -15.03 -21.98
C PHE A 3 -4.00 -14.51 -20.68
N GLN A 4 -5.03 -15.21 -20.21
CA GLN A 4 -5.69 -15.00 -18.92
C GLN A 4 -4.70 -14.92 -17.73
N THR A 5 -3.81 -15.91 -17.63
CA THR A 5 -2.88 -16.02 -16.48
C THR A 5 -1.85 -14.89 -16.51
N LYS A 6 -1.40 -14.48 -17.70
CA LYS A 6 -0.47 -13.36 -17.86
C LYS A 6 -1.11 -12.04 -17.44
N LEU A 7 -2.34 -11.79 -17.90
CA LEU A 7 -3.09 -10.56 -17.62
C LEU A 7 -3.44 -10.45 -16.12
N SER A 8 -3.93 -11.55 -15.51
CA SER A 8 -4.25 -11.56 -14.09
C SER A 8 -3.02 -11.39 -13.19
N LEU A 9 -1.89 -12.03 -13.53
CA LEU A 9 -0.64 -11.84 -12.81
C LEU A 9 -0.11 -10.41 -12.91
N LEU A 10 -0.21 -9.80 -14.09
CA LEU A 10 0.23 -8.43 -14.32
C LEU A 10 -0.60 -7.43 -13.49
N PHE A 11 -1.93 -7.53 -13.56
CA PHE A 11 -2.82 -6.65 -12.79
C PHE A 11 -2.76 -6.89 -11.29
N SER A 12 -2.67 -8.16 -10.84
CA SER A 12 -2.49 -8.46 -9.41
C SER A 12 -1.16 -7.94 -8.90
N GLY A 13 -0.08 -8.12 -9.67
CA GLY A 13 1.23 -7.58 -9.32
C GLY A 13 1.25 -6.05 -9.23
N LEU A 14 0.61 -5.37 -10.18
CA LEU A 14 0.51 -3.92 -10.19
C LEU A 14 -0.34 -3.40 -9.01
N LEU A 15 -1.43 -4.09 -8.66
CA LEU A 15 -2.27 -3.76 -7.51
C LEU A 15 -1.49 -3.91 -6.20
N ILE A 16 -0.83 -5.05 -6.01
CA ILE A 16 -0.03 -5.32 -4.80
C ILE A 16 1.09 -4.27 -4.68
N LEU A 17 1.79 -3.97 -5.77
CA LEU A 17 2.85 -2.97 -5.79
C LEU A 17 2.33 -1.57 -5.43
N SER A 18 1.23 -1.13 -6.03
CA SER A 18 0.63 0.19 -5.78
C SER A 18 0.13 0.33 -4.34
N LEU A 19 -0.55 -0.70 -3.81
CA LEU A 19 -1.04 -0.72 -2.44
C LEU A 19 0.10 -0.79 -1.42
N SER A 20 1.16 -1.58 -1.70
CA SER A 20 2.35 -1.62 -0.84
C SER A 20 3.08 -0.28 -0.82
N MET A 21 3.16 0.40 -1.97
CA MET A 21 3.75 1.74 -2.07
C MET A 21 2.94 2.77 -1.26
N VAL A 22 1.61 2.73 -1.34
CA VAL A 22 0.74 3.62 -0.56
C VAL A 22 0.92 3.38 0.94
N MET A 23 0.94 2.11 1.37
CA MET A 23 1.14 1.74 2.78
C MET A 23 2.50 2.20 3.32
N MET A 24 3.56 2.05 2.51
CA MET A 24 4.90 2.56 2.85
C MET A 24 4.90 4.09 2.96
N LEU A 25 4.25 4.79 2.02
CA LEU A 25 4.14 6.25 2.02
C LEU A 25 3.38 6.76 3.25
N VAL A 26 2.24 6.15 3.58
CA VAL A 26 1.46 6.49 4.77
C VAL A 26 2.31 6.30 6.04
N GLY A 27 3.01 5.17 6.18
CA GLY A 27 3.89 4.94 7.32
C GLY A 27 5.02 5.97 7.44
N GLN A 28 5.65 6.36 6.33
CA GLN A 28 6.70 7.39 6.32
C GLN A 28 6.16 8.78 6.66
N ILE A 29 5.00 9.14 6.11
CA ILE A 29 4.35 10.44 6.39
C ILE A 29 3.97 10.51 7.86
N THR A 30 3.28 9.48 8.38
CA THR A 30 2.88 9.41 9.80
C THR A 30 4.08 9.59 10.72
N ARG A 31 5.16 8.82 10.47
CA ARG A 31 6.38 8.93 11.29
C ARG A 31 7.00 10.34 11.24
N LYS A 32 7.07 10.96 10.06
CA LYS A 32 7.59 12.33 9.92
C LYS A 32 6.71 13.35 10.64
N THR A 33 5.38 13.21 10.54
CA THR A 33 4.44 14.09 11.21
C THR A 33 4.56 13.99 12.72
N VAL A 34 4.63 12.77 13.27
CA VAL A 34 4.81 12.54 14.71
C VAL A 34 6.15 13.10 15.22
N ILE A 35 7.24 12.90 14.47
CA ILE A 35 8.53 13.50 14.83
C ILE A 35 8.43 15.03 14.87
N PHE A 36 7.81 15.64 13.87
CA PHE A 36 7.62 17.08 13.82
C PHE A 36 6.73 17.60 14.96
N GLU A 37 5.66 16.88 15.32
CA GLU A 37 4.82 17.19 16.46
C GLU A 37 5.59 17.11 17.79
N ILE A 38 6.43 16.09 17.98
CA ILE A 38 7.32 15.96 19.15
C ILE A 38 8.30 17.12 19.20
N GLU A 39 8.93 17.49 18.10
CA GLU A 39 9.86 18.62 18.02
C GLU A 39 9.21 19.94 18.41
N GLN A 40 7.99 20.20 17.92
CA GLN A 40 7.21 21.38 18.32
C GLN A 40 6.78 21.33 19.79
N SER A 41 6.32 20.17 20.24
CA SER A 41 5.97 19.95 21.64
C SER A 41 7.15 20.18 22.57
N LEU A 42 8.32 19.62 22.26
CA LEU A 42 9.55 19.84 23.02
C LEU A 42 9.96 21.32 23.04
N ALA A 43 9.88 22.02 21.91
CA ALA A 43 10.19 23.46 21.86
C ALA A 43 9.26 24.27 22.78
N THR A 44 7.95 23.96 22.78
CA THR A 44 6.97 24.61 23.66
C THR A 44 7.22 24.24 25.13
N THR A 45 7.54 22.98 25.38
CA THR A 45 7.91 22.48 26.72
C THR A 45 9.15 23.20 27.26
N LEU A 46 10.18 23.37 26.46
CA LEU A 46 11.41 24.09 26.85
C LEU A 46 11.09 25.53 27.26
N LEU A 47 10.26 26.24 26.50
CA LEU A 47 9.83 27.60 26.85
C LEU A 47 9.01 27.63 28.16
N THR A 48 8.17 26.61 28.36
CA THR A 48 7.34 26.50 29.58
C THR A 48 8.21 26.19 30.79
N VAL A 49 9.13 25.24 30.69
CA VAL A 49 10.07 24.89 31.76
C VAL A 49 10.94 26.10 32.10
N ASN A 50 11.45 26.80 31.10
CA ASN A 50 12.25 28.00 31.34
C ASN A 50 11.45 29.11 32.06
N ARG A 51 10.21 29.36 31.66
CA ARG A 51 9.34 30.33 32.33
C ARG A 51 9.00 29.92 33.77
N LEU A 52 8.70 28.65 33.98
CA LEU A 52 8.43 28.13 35.32
C LEU A 52 9.68 28.29 36.20
N HIS A 53 10.83 27.95 35.63
CA HIS A 53 12.10 28.15 36.31
C HIS A 53 12.34 29.61 36.69
N GLU A 54 12.23 30.56 35.72
CA GLU A 54 12.39 32.00 35.98
C GLU A 54 11.38 32.50 37.02
N THR A 55 10.12 32.06 36.95
CA THR A 55 9.08 32.43 37.90
C THR A 55 9.43 31.94 39.28
N ARG A 56 9.89 30.69 39.39
CA ARG A 56 10.35 30.10 40.63
C ARG A 56 11.52 30.90 41.22
N VAL A 57 12.54 31.19 40.42
CA VAL A 57 13.67 32.03 40.79
C VAL A 57 13.20 33.35 41.41
N LYS A 58 12.32 34.07 40.72
CA LYS A 58 11.78 35.35 41.21
C LYS A 58 11.01 35.20 42.52
N ASN A 59 10.21 34.16 42.66
CA ASN A 59 9.49 33.91 43.89
C ASN A 59 10.46 33.59 45.05
N LEU A 60 11.51 32.81 44.81
CA LEU A 60 12.52 32.48 45.80
C LEU A 60 13.27 33.73 46.27
N GLN A 61 13.75 34.55 45.30
CA GLN A 61 14.42 35.84 45.65
C GLN A 61 13.47 36.74 46.46
N GLN A 62 12.23 36.88 46.05
CA GLN A 62 11.24 37.68 46.71
C GLN A 62 10.99 37.21 48.17
N ASN A 63 10.91 35.89 48.36
CA ASN A 63 10.72 35.29 49.70
C ASN A 63 11.93 35.55 50.59
N VAL A 64 13.14 35.39 50.10
CA VAL A 64 14.38 35.67 50.87
C VAL A 64 14.52 37.17 51.13
N ARG A 65 14.17 38.05 50.18
CA ARG A 65 14.12 39.48 50.37
C ARG A 65 13.17 39.94 51.47
N LEU A 66 11.99 39.29 51.58
CA LEU A 66 11.01 39.53 52.67
C LEU A 66 11.64 39.14 54.03
N LEU A 67 12.42 38.05 54.13
CA LEU A 67 13.17 37.69 55.30
C LEU A 67 14.22 38.69 55.63
N ALA A 68 15.05 39.09 54.66
CA ALA A 68 16.12 40.10 54.83
C ALA A 68 15.55 41.44 55.30
N GLY A 69 14.29 41.78 54.97
CA GLY A 69 13.58 42.97 55.43
C GLY A 69 12.89 42.81 56.81
N ASP A 70 12.78 41.58 57.36
CA ASP A 70 12.02 41.32 58.58
C ASP A 70 12.73 41.90 59.81
N TYR A 71 12.02 42.73 60.57
CA TYR A 71 12.56 43.35 61.78
C TYR A 71 12.92 42.36 62.87
N GLY A 72 12.10 41.30 63.01
CA GLY A 72 12.36 40.25 63.99
C GLY A 72 13.61 39.47 63.66
N PHE A 73 13.85 39.18 62.37
CA PHE A 73 15.04 38.53 61.90
C PHE A 73 16.29 39.40 62.12
N LYS A 74 16.24 40.68 61.77
CA LYS A 74 17.33 41.65 62.00
C LYS A 74 17.64 41.79 63.51
N ALA A 75 16.63 41.81 64.36
CA ALA A 75 16.79 41.84 65.81
C ALA A 75 17.46 40.57 66.33
N ALA A 76 17.09 39.38 65.82
CA ALA A 76 17.74 38.12 66.14
C ALA A 76 19.22 38.12 65.72
N TYR A 77 19.51 38.59 64.48
CA TYR A 77 20.87 38.73 63.99
C TYR A 77 21.71 39.63 64.87
N GLY A 78 21.23 40.77 65.26
CA GLY A 78 21.91 41.71 66.15
C GLY A 78 22.19 41.23 67.56
N THR A 79 21.68 40.05 67.94
CA THR A 79 22.03 39.38 69.23
C THR A 79 23.34 38.66 69.20
N GLU A 80 23.89 38.39 68.02
CA GLU A 80 25.08 37.57 67.78
C GLU A 80 25.02 36.17 68.39
N ASP A 81 23.81 35.74 68.87
CA ASP A 81 23.60 34.42 69.43
C ASP A 81 23.16 33.43 68.35
N THR A 82 24.00 32.46 68.04
CA THR A 82 23.76 31.44 67.00
C THR A 82 22.46 30.67 67.21
N ALA A 83 22.07 30.41 68.45
CA ALA A 83 20.84 29.67 68.74
C ALA A 83 19.57 30.48 68.44
N THR A 84 19.61 31.79 68.76
CA THR A 84 18.54 32.75 68.46
C THR A 84 18.41 32.94 66.93
N ILE A 85 19.51 33.11 66.21
CA ILE A 85 19.55 33.22 64.74
C ILE A 85 19.00 31.95 64.09
N LYS A 86 19.45 30.76 64.53
CA LYS A 86 18.95 29.47 64.04
C LYS A 86 17.43 29.34 64.21
N THR A 87 16.90 29.73 65.39
CA THR A 87 15.45 29.69 65.61
C THR A 87 14.69 30.64 64.68
N ALA A 88 15.25 31.83 64.43
CA ALA A 88 14.65 32.76 63.47
C ALA A 88 14.66 32.21 62.06
N LEU A 89 15.79 31.63 61.57
CA LEU A 89 15.89 30.95 60.26
C LEU A 89 14.86 29.80 60.15
N GLN A 90 14.76 28.94 61.16
CA GLN A 90 13.78 27.83 61.19
C GLN A 90 12.33 28.31 61.11
N ASN A 91 11.98 29.38 61.84
CA ASN A 91 10.64 29.94 61.80
C ASN A 91 10.30 30.50 60.44
N HIS A 92 11.25 31.12 59.73
CA HIS A 92 11.04 31.60 58.39
C HIS A 92 11.02 30.48 57.37
N GLN A 93 11.86 29.47 57.52
CA GLN A 93 11.83 28.26 56.67
C GLN A 93 10.45 27.58 56.71
N HIS A 94 9.85 27.45 57.90
CA HIS A 94 8.50 26.86 58.05
C HIS A 94 7.40 27.72 57.42
N ARG A 95 7.57 29.04 57.30
CA ARG A 95 6.64 29.96 56.59
C ARG A 95 6.77 29.86 55.11
N LEU A 96 8.00 29.60 54.63
CA LEU A 96 8.32 29.41 53.22
C LEU A 96 8.14 27.94 52.87
N LYS A 97 6.91 27.54 52.52
CA LYS A 97 6.51 26.12 52.33
C LYS A 97 7.44 25.30 51.43
N ASP A 98 8.30 25.98 50.64
CA ASP A 98 9.14 25.37 49.63
C ASP A 98 10.63 25.44 49.95
N SER A 99 11.08 26.04 51.08
CA SER A 99 12.50 26.12 51.43
C SER A 99 12.95 24.89 52.20
N ASP A 100 13.92 24.14 51.68
CA ASP A 100 14.50 22.94 52.32
C ASP A 100 15.68 23.29 53.23
N LEU A 101 16.34 24.42 52.97
CA LEU A 101 17.43 24.90 53.81
C LEU A 101 17.54 26.45 53.83
N MET A 102 18.05 26.97 54.94
CA MET A 102 18.43 28.38 55.10
C MET A 102 19.80 28.48 55.75
N ILE A 103 20.65 29.35 55.22
CA ILE A 103 22.00 29.59 55.67
C ILE A 103 22.22 31.11 55.78
N LEU A 104 22.84 31.51 56.85
CA LEU A 104 23.34 32.89 57.03
C LEU A 104 24.87 32.87 57.03
N CYS A 105 25.46 33.66 56.16
CA CYS A 105 26.91 33.81 56.09
C CYS A 105 27.31 35.28 56.32
N ASP A 106 28.50 35.46 56.88
CA ASP A 106 29.10 36.80 56.94
C ASP A 106 29.62 37.24 55.52
N LEU A 107 30.24 38.41 55.46
CA LEU A 107 30.79 38.96 54.22
C LEU A 107 31.98 38.16 53.66
N ASP A 108 32.69 37.46 54.51
CA ASP A 108 33.81 36.59 54.13
C ASP A 108 33.33 35.17 53.73
N GLY A 109 32.03 34.94 53.79
CA GLY A 109 31.38 33.67 53.46
C GLY A 109 31.46 32.61 54.56
N LEU A 110 31.79 32.99 55.79
CA LEU A 110 31.73 32.07 56.95
C LEU A 110 30.29 31.83 57.36
N VAL A 111 29.87 30.59 57.51
CA VAL A 111 28.53 30.24 57.93
C VAL A 111 28.31 30.57 59.42
N LEU A 112 27.48 31.58 59.65
CA LEU A 112 27.14 32.02 61.03
C LEU A 112 26.07 31.10 61.67
N SER A 113 25.11 30.72 60.89
CA SER A 113 24.04 29.81 61.34
C SER A 113 23.33 29.19 60.14
N ASN A 114 22.79 27.98 60.32
CA ASN A 114 22.03 27.30 59.27
C ASN A 114 20.97 26.35 59.84
N THR A 115 20.02 25.94 58.96
CA THR A 115 18.95 24.99 59.30
C THR A 115 19.24 23.58 58.78
N PHE A 116 20.36 23.40 58.05
CA PHE A 116 20.71 22.18 57.32
C PHE A 116 21.56 21.23 58.18
N SER A 117 22.77 21.66 58.60
CA SER A 117 23.70 20.83 59.34
C SER A 117 24.47 21.65 60.33
N GLU A 118 24.52 21.23 61.61
CA GLU A 118 25.30 21.93 62.65
C GLU A 118 26.81 21.95 62.35
N SER A 119 27.32 21.00 61.61
CA SER A 119 28.72 20.90 61.23
C SER A 119 29.21 22.03 60.30
N MET A 120 28.28 22.71 59.63
CA MET A 120 28.61 23.83 58.74
C MET A 120 28.81 25.15 59.49
N ASN A 121 28.37 25.29 60.71
CA ASN A 121 28.53 26.53 61.47
C ASN A 121 30.01 26.80 61.77
N GLY A 122 30.48 27.97 61.41
CA GLY A 122 31.86 28.37 61.54
C GLY A 122 32.82 27.87 60.43
N GLU A 123 32.27 27.17 59.45
CA GLU A 123 33.03 26.75 58.28
C GLU A 123 32.74 27.67 57.07
N PRO A 124 33.64 27.80 56.11
CA PRO A 124 33.37 28.54 54.88
C PRO A 124 32.21 27.91 54.11
N PHE A 125 31.37 28.73 53.51
CA PHE A 125 30.28 28.27 52.64
C PHE A 125 30.89 27.52 51.43
N PRO A 126 30.45 26.30 51.14
CA PRO A 126 31.05 25.45 50.14
C PRO A 126 31.04 26.02 48.72
N TRP A 127 30.15 26.98 48.46
CA TRP A 127 29.94 27.57 47.13
C TRP A 127 30.26 29.06 47.12
N MET A 128 31.49 29.42 47.53
CA MET A 128 32.00 30.80 47.56
C MET A 128 31.76 31.57 46.27
N PRO A 129 31.98 30.99 45.05
CA PRO A 129 31.75 31.72 43.81
C PRO A 129 30.35 32.28 43.61
N VAL A 130 29.33 31.67 44.25
CA VAL A 130 27.93 32.18 44.23
C VAL A 130 27.80 33.45 45.08
N LEU A 131 28.56 33.57 46.19
CA LEU A 131 28.62 34.78 47.00
C LEU A 131 29.44 35.89 46.29
N ASP A 132 30.54 35.51 45.63
CA ASP A 132 31.30 36.43 44.82
C ASP A 132 30.46 37.07 43.70
N GLU A 133 29.67 36.22 42.99
CA GLU A 133 28.72 36.68 42.00
C GLU A 133 27.63 37.59 42.58
N ALA A 134 27.16 37.27 43.77
CA ALA A 134 26.18 38.11 44.47
C ALA A 134 26.81 39.48 44.89
N TYR A 135 28.04 39.47 45.32
CA TYR A 135 28.78 40.70 45.65
C TYR A 135 28.99 41.62 44.44
N ASP A 136 29.27 41.04 43.28
CA ASP A 136 29.48 41.77 42.02
C ASP A 136 28.17 42.17 41.33
N SER A 137 27.02 41.64 41.78
CA SER A 137 25.71 41.94 41.22
C SER A 137 25.19 43.31 41.72
N ASP A 138 24.65 44.13 40.79
CA ASP A 138 24.03 45.42 41.13
C ASP A 138 22.91 45.33 42.18
N SER A 139 22.19 44.21 42.21
CA SER A 139 21.11 43.96 43.16
C SER A 139 21.57 43.23 44.44
N GLY A 140 22.80 42.73 44.49
CA GLY A 140 23.24 41.79 45.52
C GLY A 140 22.51 40.45 45.56
N GLU A 141 21.70 40.15 44.54
CA GLU A 141 20.90 38.95 44.50
C GLU A 141 21.37 38.03 43.34
N VAL A 142 21.60 36.77 43.68
CA VAL A 142 21.99 35.73 42.72
C VAL A 142 21.19 34.45 42.98
N THR A 143 20.93 33.70 41.97
CA THR A 143 20.42 32.33 42.07
C THR A 143 21.33 31.38 41.30
N ALA A 144 21.67 30.28 41.94
CA ALA A 144 22.55 29.26 41.35
C ALA A 144 22.08 27.86 41.76
N TYR A 145 22.53 26.86 41.03
CA TYR A 145 22.45 25.49 41.46
C TYR A 145 23.75 25.06 42.13
N ALA A 146 23.62 24.44 43.28
CA ALA A 146 24.76 23.97 44.06
C ALA A 146 24.46 22.59 44.67
N GLU A 147 25.51 21.83 44.91
CA GLU A 147 25.40 20.51 45.50
C GLU A 147 25.86 20.59 46.97
N LEU A 148 25.01 20.11 47.87
CA LEU A 148 25.29 19.96 49.32
C LEU A 148 24.90 18.54 49.73
N ASP A 149 25.86 17.79 50.28
CA ASP A 149 25.68 16.39 50.70
C ASP A 149 24.99 15.52 49.60
N ASP A 150 25.59 15.46 48.41
CA ASP A 150 25.08 14.71 47.26
C ASP A 150 23.66 15.09 46.77
N THR A 151 23.12 16.18 47.31
CA THR A 151 21.83 16.71 46.92
C THR A 151 21.97 18.07 46.24
N VAL A 152 21.32 18.22 45.09
CA VAL A 152 21.34 19.49 44.35
C VAL A 152 20.25 20.40 44.87
N TYR A 153 20.60 21.61 45.19
CA TYR A 153 19.72 22.69 45.59
C TYR A 153 19.79 23.85 44.61
N GLN A 154 18.64 24.42 44.36
CA GLN A 154 18.54 25.74 43.76
C GLN A 154 18.69 26.77 44.88
N LEU A 155 19.75 27.51 44.92
CA LEU A 155 20.07 28.54 45.93
C LEU A 155 19.59 29.91 45.44
N ALA A 156 19.02 30.67 46.37
CA ALA A 156 18.78 32.11 46.22
C ALA A 156 19.55 32.84 47.29
N VAL A 157 20.46 33.69 46.88
CA VAL A 157 21.27 34.53 47.75
C VAL A 157 20.72 35.95 47.76
N THR A 158 20.60 36.56 48.92
CA THR A 158 20.08 37.90 49.10
C THR A 158 20.88 38.62 50.20
N PRO A 159 21.23 39.93 50.03
CA PRO A 159 21.93 40.66 51.02
C PRO A 159 21.10 40.97 52.27
N LEU A 160 21.70 40.83 53.43
CA LEU A 160 21.15 41.35 54.70
C LEU A 160 21.73 42.76 54.94
N LEU A 161 20.88 43.76 54.88
CA LEU A 161 21.29 45.17 55.11
C LEU A 161 20.98 45.59 56.54
N ALA A 162 22.00 46.01 57.34
CA ALA A 162 21.84 46.38 58.71
C ALA A 162 22.84 47.50 59.19
N PRO A 163 22.79 48.79 58.77
CA PRO A 163 22.07 49.40 57.65
C PRO A 163 22.74 49.15 56.29
N ASP A 164 24.04 48.91 56.23
CA ASP A 164 24.79 48.52 55.06
C ASP A 164 24.81 46.99 54.90
N LEU A 165 25.44 46.48 53.83
CA LEU A 165 25.63 45.05 53.62
C LEU A 165 26.46 44.47 54.78
N ASP A 166 25.87 43.54 55.53
CA ASP A 166 26.45 43.00 56.72
C ASP A 166 26.53 41.45 56.71
N ALA A 167 25.67 40.80 55.98
CA ALA A 167 25.65 39.34 55.84
C ALA A 167 24.89 38.90 54.55
N TRP A 168 24.99 37.62 54.28
CA TRP A 168 24.27 36.97 53.16
C TRP A 168 23.27 35.96 53.72
N ILE A 169 22.02 36.07 53.24
CA ILE A 169 20.95 35.06 53.48
C ILE A 169 20.84 34.17 52.25
N ILE A 170 20.99 32.89 52.43
CA ILE A 170 20.92 31.89 51.40
C ILE A 170 19.71 30.99 51.72
N SER A 171 18.77 30.84 50.79
CA SER A 171 17.70 29.90 50.85
C SER A 171 17.84 28.84 49.76
N GLY A 172 17.71 27.60 50.08
CA GLY A 172 17.86 26.47 49.16
C GLY A 172 16.62 25.64 49.02
N PHE A 173 16.35 25.20 47.80
CA PHE A 173 15.23 24.38 47.40
C PHE A 173 15.77 23.15 46.67
N ARG A 174 15.36 21.98 47.13
CA ARG A 174 15.85 20.72 46.58
C ARG A 174 15.39 20.53 45.12
N ALA A 175 16.30 20.21 44.24
CA ALA A 175 15.99 19.70 42.91
C ALA A 175 15.80 18.18 43.02
N ASP A 176 14.61 17.75 43.43
CA ASP A 176 14.31 16.35 43.69
C ASP A 176 13.39 15.71 42.64
N HIS A 177 13.11 14.43 42.82
CA HIS A 177 12.23 13.65 41.97
C HIS A 177 10.82 14.24 41.86
N ASN A 178 10.29 14.83 42.95
CA ASN A 178 8.96 15.44 42.93
C ASN A 178 8.91 16.64 42.01
N MET A 179 9.97 17.45 41.98
CA MET A 179 10.11 18.58 41.07
C MET A 179 10.11 18.12 39.61
N ALA A 180 10.81 17.02 39.32
CA ALA A 180 10.83 16.46 37.97
C ALA A 180 9.45 15.92 37.52
N ILE A 181 8.73 15.26 38.44
CA ILE A 181 7.36 14.76 38.20
C ILE A 181 6.38 15.92 37.97
N ASP A 182 6.44 16.97 38.79
CA ASP A 182 5.55 18.13 38.66
C ASP A 182 5.75 18.82 37.28
N LEU A 183 7.00 18.98 36.87
CA LEU A 183 7.29 19.54 35.55
C LEU A 183 6.85 18.61 34.41
N SER A 184 7.01 17.30 34.56
CA SER A 184 6.54 16.32 33.60
C SER A 184 5.02 16.36 33.46
N ALA A 185 4.29 16.42 34.57
CA ALA A 185 2.82 16.50 34.58
C ALA A 185 2.29 17.78 33.88
N LEU A 186 3.01 18.90 34.00
CA LEU A 186 2.63 20.17 33.38
C LEU A 186 2.97 20.23 31.89
N THR A 187 3.93 19.45 31.43
CA THR A 187 4.50 19.57 30.08
C THR A 187 4.22 18.38 29.19
N SER A 188 3.63 17.29 29.75
CA SER A 188 3.43 16.00 29.03
C SER A 188 4.74 15.44 28.40
N SER A 189 5.87 15.79 29.03
CA SER A 189 7.20 15.36 28.59
C SER A 189 7.99 14.87 29.80
N GLU A 190 8.85 13.90 29.62
CA GLU A 190 9.72 13.44 30.70
C GLU A 190 10.82 14.48 30.95
N VAL A 191 11.05 14.80 32.21
CA VAL A 191 12.00 15.82 32.67
C VAL A 191 13.05 15.19 33.55
N THR A 192 14.32 15.44 33.25
CA THR A 192 15.46 14.94 33.99
C THR A 192 16.45 16.06 34.28
N PHE A 193 16.79 16.23 35.56
CA PHE A 193 17.88 17.13 35.99
C PHE A 193 19.21 16.40 35.92
N VAL A 194 20.15 17.00 35.23
CA VAL A 194 21.46 16.42 34.94
C VAL A 194 22.53 17.34 35.45
N ARG A 195 23.50 16.78 36.16
CA ARG A 195 24.73 17.44 36.57
C ARG A 195 25.89 16.95 35.72
N ASN A 196 26.63 17.85 35.15
CA ASN A 196 27.87 17.56 34.41
C ASN A 196 29.08 18.11 35.19
N SER A 197 30.03 17.24 35.46
CA SER A 197 31.30 17.59 36.06
C SER A 197 32.41 17.07 35.16
N GLY A 198 32.98 17.97 34.32
CA GLY A 198 33.96 17.58 33.29
C GLY A 198 33.40 16.50 32.34
N ALA A 199 33.97 15.29 32.38
CA ALA A 199 33.58 14.15 31.57
C ALA A 199 32.45 13.30 32.19
N ASN A 200 32.09 13.54 33.45
CA ASN A 200 31.10 12.71 34.17
C ASN A 200 29.75 13.39 34.20
N THR A 201 28.73 12.67 33.72
CA THR A 201 27.34 13.08 33.74
C THR A 201 26.61 12.25 34.82
N HIS A 202 25.97 12.93 35.75
CA HIS A 202 25.18 12.33 36.82
C HIS A 202 23.73 12.78 36.72
N LEU A 203 22.80 11.86 36.95
CA LEU A 203 21.39 12.16 37.02
C LEU A 203 21.09 12.59 38.47
N VAL A 204 20.47 13.77 38.60
CA VAL A 204 20.11 14.36 39.92
C VAL A 204 18.70 13.95 40.29
N ALA A 205 17.75 14.19 39.38
CA ALA A 205 16.35 13.90 39.56
C ALA A 205 15.70 13.62 38.21
N SER A 206 14.69 12.76 38.15
CA SER A 206 14.04 12.39 36.91
C SER A 206 12.60 11.99 37.12
N SER A 207 11.73 12.31 36.20
CA SER A 207 10.37 11.75 36.14
C SER A 207 10.33 10.33 35.57
N LEU A 208 11.44 9.88 34.94
CA LEU A 208 11.57 8.54 34.37
C LEU A 208 11.60 7.44 35.43
N GLY A 209 11.12 6.25 35.08
CA GLY A 209 11.34 5.04 35.84
C GLY A 209 12.83 4.63 35.91
N SER A 210 13.23 3.88 36.93
CA SER A 210 14.63 3.50 37.20
C SER A 210 15.31 2.78 36.02
N GLU A 211 14.59 1.96 35.26
CA GLU A 211 15.13 1.25 34.09
C GLU A 211 15.47 2.22 32.96
N GLN A 212 14.59 3.16 32.66
CA GLN A 212 14.77 4.17 31.62
C GLN A 212 15.87 5.18 32.00
N GLN A 213 16.04 5.47 33.30
CA GLN A 213 17.12 6.32 33.80
C GLN A 213 18.52 5.75 33.45
N ALA A 214 18.69 4.42 33.57
CA ALA A 214 19.95 3.77 33.24
C ALA A 214 20.31 3.91 31.75
N GLY A 215 19.33 3.78 30.86
CA GLY A 215 19.50 3.99 29.43
C GLY A 215 19.86 5.43 29.09
N LEU A 216 19.18 6.40 29.71
CA LEU A 216 19.47 7.82 29.54
C LEU A 216 20.90 8.18 30.01
N ILE A 217 21.33 7.70 31.17
CA ILE A 217 22.69 7.93 31.68
C ILE A 217 23.73 7.43 30.68
N THR A 218 23.57 6.20 30.20
CA THR A 218 24.49 5.61 29.21
C THR A 218 24.58 6.45 27.94
N PHE A 219 23.45 6.97 27.47
CA PHE A 219 23.43 7.87 26.33
C PHE A 219 24.15 9.19 26.63
N LEU A 220 23.81 9.87 27.72
CA LEU A 220 24.39 11.16 28.09
C LEU A 220 25.91 11.11 28.35
N GLN A 221 26.42 9.97 28.79
CA GLN A 221 27.87 9.74 28.96
C GLN A 221 28.57 9.49 27.61
N SER A 222 27.86 8.97 26.60
CA SER A 222 28.45 8.65 25.30
C SER A 222 28.39 9.81 24.27
N ALA A 223 27.50 10.77 24.47
CA ALA A 223 27.25 11.84 23.52
C ALA A 223 27.70 13.21 24.08
N PRO A 224 28.34 14.06 23.30
CA PRO A 224 28.60 15.44 23.71
C PRO A 224 27.24 16.15 23.88
N LEU A 225 27.01 16.70 25.08
CA LEU A 225 25.78 17.44 25.39
C LEU A 225 25.81 18.80 24.68
N SER A 226 25.49 18.81 23.40
CA SER A 226 25.21 20.03 22.64
C SER A 226 23.76 20.44 22.81
N SER A 227 23.50 21.74 22.97
CA SER A 227 22.16 22.29 22.93
C SER A 227 21.54 22.01 21.56
N GLY A 228 20.52 21.19 21.49
CA GLY A 228 19.81 20.83 20.28
C GLY A 228 18.99 19.56 20.45
N LEU A 229 18.14 19.29 19.47
CA LEU A 229 17.35 18.07 19.42
C LEU A 229 18.26 16.86 19.23
N VAL A 230 18.09 15.87 20.09
CA VAL A 230 18.88 14.64 20.07
C VAL A 230 17.90 13.45 20.04
N GLN A 231 18.19 12.50 19.19
CA GLN A 231 17.47 11.24 19.15
C GLN A 231 18.36 10.13 19.67
N TYR A 232 17.87 9.37 20.64
CA TYR A 232 18.58 8.19 21.16
C TYR A 232 17.63 7.01 21.30
N ARG A 233 18.21 5.82 21.39
CA ARG A 233 17.45 4.59 21.55
C ARG A 233 17.89 3.89 22.83
N ASP A 234 16.91 3.58 23.68
CA ASP A 234 17.09 2.77 24.86
C ASP A 234 16.30 1.48 24.75
N ASN A 235 17.00 0.35 24.94
CA ASN A 235 16.43 -1.01 24.86
C ASN A 235 15.53 -1.23 23.62
N ARG A 236 14.28 -0.84 23.67
CA ARG A 236 13.29 -1.02 22.61
C ARG A 236 12.60 0.26 22.18
N GLU A 237 12.79 1.34 22.93
CA GLU A 237 12.11 2.61 22.68
C GLU A 237 13.06 3.66 22.14
N THR A 238 12.55 4.49 21.25
CA THR A 238 13.26 5.62 20.66
C THR A 238 12.76 6.90 21.33
N TYR A 239 13.66 7.71 21.84
CA TYR A 239 13.36 8.99 22.49
C TYR A 239 13.89 10.15 21.66
N ILE A 240 13.16 11.24 21.67
CA ILE A 240 13.59 12.53 21.15
C ILE A 240 13.64 13.48 22.32
N GLY A 241 14.79 14.12 22.53
CA GLY A 241 14.99 15.02 23.67
C GLY A 241 15.77 16.26 23.30
N ASN A 242 15.76 17.22 24.22
CA ASN A 242 16.53 18.44 24.11
C ASN A 242 17.03 18.86 25.50
N LEU A 243 18.17 19.57 25.52
CA LEU A 243 18.85 19.99 26.73
C LEU A 243 18.77 21.51 26.91
N ILE A 244 18.37 21.94 28.11
CA ILE A 244 18.47 23.33 28.56
C ILE A 244 19.62 23.43 29.61
N ARG A 245 20.53 24.30 29.40
CA ARG A 245 21.54 24.68 30.42
C ARG A 245 20.95 25.68 31.38
N LEU A 246 21.02 25.40 32.68
CA LEU A 246 20.50 26.29 33.72
C LEU A 246 21.59 27.25 34.24
N THR A 247 22.72 26.72 34.69
CA THR A 247 23.82 27.51 35.28
C THR A 247 25.13 26.78 35.08
N ASN A 248 26.20 27.53 34.97
CA ASN A 248 27.59 27.03 35.07
C ASN A 248 28.25 27.72 36.26
N VAL A 249 28.61 26.96 37.29
CA VAL A 249 29.41 27.47 38.41
C VAL A 249 30.70 26.66 38.46
N GLN A 250 31.81 27.26 38.19
CA GLN A 250 33.11 26.59 38.03
C GLN A 250 33.06 25.48 36.96
N ASP A 251 33.48 24.25 37.31
CA ASP A 251 33.47 23.07 36.44
C ASP A 251 32.15 22.27 36.47
N LEU A 252 31.13 22.74 37.21
CA LEU A 252 29.81 22.09 37.33
C LEU A 252 28.80 22.83 36.48
N SER A 253 28.19 22.11 35.57
CA SER A 253 27.03 22.61 34.83
C SER A 253 25.78 21.81 35.15
N PHE A 254 24.68 22.51 35.45
CA PHE A 254 23.39 21.94 35.67
C PHE A 254 22.52 22.14 34.43
N SER A 255 21.83 21.10 34.02
CA SER A 255 21.02 21.12 32.82
C SER A 255 19.71 20.37 33.07
N ILE A 256 18.65 20.75 32.37
CA ILE A 256 17.40 19.98 32.28
C ILE A 256 17.37 19.29 30.94
N PHE A 257 17.20 17.99 30.92
CA PHE A 257 16.95 17.20 29.73
C PHE A 257 15.46 16.89 29.66
N VAL A 258 14.81 17.34 28.59
CA VAL A 258 13.37 17.11 28.33
C VAL A 258 13.26 16.16 27.15
N GLN A 259 12.45 15.14 27.28
CA GLN A 259 12.30 14.10 26.26
C GLN A 259 10.88 13.55 26.15
N GLN A 260 10.58 12.98 24.97
CA GLN A 260 9.36 12.24 24.70
C GLN A 260 9.66 10.92 23.97
N SER A 261 8.89 9.87 24.27
CA SER A 261 8.99 8.58 23.56
C SER A 261 8.31 8.69 22.20
N LEU A 262 9.08 8.46 21.13
CA LEU A 262 8.56 8.38 19.77
C LEU A 262 7.64 7.15 19.60
N ASP A 263 7.99 6.04 20.25
CA ASP A 263 7.21 4.81 20.15
C ASP A 263 5.85 4.96 20.84
N ALA A 264 5.81 5.61 22.01
CA ALA A 264 4.55 5.93 22.70
C ALA A 264 3.69 6.92 21.88
N ALA A 265 4.30 7.91 21.24
CA ALA A 265 3.61 8.84 20.37
C ALA A 265 3.08 8.19 19.07
N LEU A 266 3.70 7.11 18.60
CA LEU A 266 3.25 6.33 17.45
C LEU A 266 2.16 5.30 17.79
N ASP A 267 1.97 4.93 19.04
CA ASP A 267 0.98 3.92 19.48
C ASP A 267 -0.46 4.20 19.00
N PRO A 268 -1.02 5.42 19.04
CA PRO A 268 -2.35 5.71 18.54
C PRO A 268 -2.49 5.43 17.03
N TYR A 269 -1.40 5.56 16.28
CA TYR A 269 -1.38 5.31 14.83
C TYR A 269 -1.26 3.82 14.48
N ARG A 270 -0.95 2.96 15.45
CA ARG A 270 -0.86 1.51 15.26
C ARG A 270 -2.21 0.88 14.95
N GLU A 271 -3.28 1.39 15.51
CA GLU A 271 -4.64 0.99 15.16
C GLU A 271 -4.98 1.36 13.70
N LEU A 272 -4.64 2.57 13.28
CA LEU A 272 -4.82 3.01 11.89
C LEU A 272 -4.06 2.13 10.90
N PHE A 273 -2.87 1.66 11.29
CA PHE A 273 -2.10 0.70 10.48
C PHE A 273 -2.85 -0.62 10.32
N TRP A 274 -3.45 -1.16 11.38
CA TRP A 274 -4.24 -2.40 11.31
C TRP A 274 -5.51 -2.24 10.47
N TYR A 275 -6.21 -1.10 10.57
CA TYR A 275 -7.35 -0.79 9.70
C TYR A 275 -6.93 -0.68 8.24
N SER A 276 -5.82 -0.01 7.95
CA SER A 276 -5.30 0.10 6.58
C SER A 276 -4.89 -1.26 6.01
N LEU A 277 -4.29 -2.14 6.81
CA LEU A 277 -3.96 -3.51 6.43
C LEU A 277 -5.22 -4.34 6.11
N LEU A 278 -6.28 -4.19 6.92
CA LEU A 278 -7.55 -4.88 6.69
C LEU A 278 -8.21 -4.42 5.39
N ILE A 279 -8.23 -3.11 5.13
CA ILE A 279 -8.72 -2.54 3.86
C ILE A 279 -7.89 -3.07 2.68
N PHE A 280 -6.58 -3.15 2.83
CA PHE A 280 -5.66 -3.71 1.82
C PHE A 280 -6.01 -5.17 1.49
N LEU A 281 -6.21 -6.01 2.50
CA LEU A 281 -6.60 -7.40 2.32
C LEU A 281 -7.98 -7.53 1.67
N ALA A 282 -8.95 -6.72 2.09
CA ALA A 282 -10.28 -6.68 1.48
C ALA A 282 -10.22 -6.28 -0.01
N ALA A 283 -9.38 -5.30 -0.36
CA ALA A 283 -9.17 -4.89 -1.74
C ALA A 283 -8.57 -6.01 -2.60
N ILE A 284 -7.60 -6.77 -2.08
CA ILE A 284 -7.02 -7.92 -2.79
C ILE A 284 -8.10 -8.99 -3.05
N VAL A 285 -8.91 -9.33 -2.04
CA VAL A 285 -9.98 -10.32 -2.17
C VAL A 285 -11.03 -9.86 -3.20
N MET A 286 -11.46 -8.60 -3.11
CA MET A 286 -12.41 -8.01 -4.06
C MET A 286 -11.86 -8.05 -5.50
N PHE A 287 -10.60 -7.73 -5.67
CA PHE A 287 -9.94 -7.77 -6.97
C PHE A 287 -9.80 -9.19 -7.52
N ALA A 288 -9.46 -10.17 -6.67
CA ALA A 288 -9.41 -11.57 -7.04
C ALA A 288 -10.79 -12.08 -7.53
N VAL A 289 -11.87 -11.72 -6.83
CA VAL A 289 -13.24 -12.00 -7.25
C VAL A 289 -13.56 -11.35 -8.59
N ALA A 290 -13.20 -10.09 -8.78
CA ALA A 290 -13.39 -9.36 -10.03
C ALA A 290 -12.66 -10.03 -11.20
N ILE A 291 -11.40 -10.45 -11.02
CA ILE A 291 -10.62 -11.20 -12.04
C ILE A 291 -11.35 -12.50 -12.42
N VAL A 292 -11.77 -13.31 -11.44
CA VAL A 292 -12.46 -14.58 -11.71
C VAL A 292 -13.77 -14.34 -12.47
N ARG A 293 -14.52 -13.29 -12.09
CA ARG A 293 -15.78 -12.93 -12.74
C ARG A 293 -15.55 -12.43 -14.18
N THR A 294 -14.58 -11.53 -14.40
CA THR A 294 -14.23 -11.05 -15.73
C THR A 294 -13.67 -12.17 -16.62
N SER A 295 -12.88 -13.08 -16.06
CA SER A 295 -12.37 -14.24 -16.77
C SER A 295 -13.50 -15.15 -17.27
N ARG A 296 -14.53 -15.37 -16.46
CA ARG A 296 -15.68 -16.20 -16.83
C ARG A 296 -16.64 -15.50 -17.81
N SER A 297 -16.84 -14.19 -17.68
CA SER A 297 -17.80 -13.45 -18.51
C SER A 297 -17.22 -12.99 -19.84
N VAL A 298 -15.94 -12.73 -19.93
CA VAL A 298 -15.31 -12.16 -21.15
C VAL A 298 -14.33 -13.12 -21.80
N THR A 299 -13.31 -13.53 -21.04
CA THR A 299 -12.17 -14.25 -21.65
C THR A 299 -12.53 -15.68 -22.07
N SER A 300 -13.31 -16.39 -21.27
CA SER A 300 -13.70 -17.77 -21.60
C SER A 300 -14.58 -17.86 -22.85
N PRO A 301 -15.65 -17.04 -23.02
CA PRO A 301 -16.43 -17.00 -24.25
C PRO A 301 -15.60 -16.64 -25.48
N ILE A 302 -14.73 -15.63 -25.41
CA ILE A 302 -13.87 -15.24 -26.53
C ILE A 302 -12.95 -16.40 -26.95
N THR A 303 -12.36 -17.10 -25.99
CA THR A 303 -11.48 -18.25 -26.28
C THR A 303 -12.26 -19.39 -26.95
N ARG A 304 -13.53 -19.63 -26.52
CA ARG A 304 -14.40 -20.62 -27.16
C ARG A 304 -14.80 -20.20 -28.58
N LEU A 305 -15.12 -18.93 -28.78
CA LEU A 305 -15.40 -18.38 -30.12
C LEU A 305 -14.20 -18.53 -31.04
N SER A 306 -12.98 -18.22 -30.57
CA SER A 306 -11.76 -18.39 -31.35
C SER A 306 -11.50 -19.84 -31.74
N ALA A 307 -11.67 -20.78 -30.80
CA ALA A 307 -11.51 -22.20 -31.07
C ALA A 307 -12.59 -22.74 -32.03
N ALA A 308 -13.82 -22.28 -31.90
CA ALA A 308 -14.90 -22.63 -32.80
C ALA A 308 -14.66 -22.08 -34.22
N ALA A 309 -14.17 -20.83 -34.33
CA ALA A 309 -13.80 -20.25 -35.62
C ALA A 309 -12.67 -21.02 -36.31
N GLU A 310 -11.68 -21.49 -35.55
CA GLU A 310 -10.62 -22.35 -36.07
C GLU A 310 -11.17 -23.70 -36.56
N SER A 311 -12.12 -24.30 -35.84
CA SER A 311 -12.79 -25.55 -36.25
C SER A 311 -13.63 -25.35 -37.52
N VAL A 312 -14.36 -24.24 -37.61
CA VAL A 312 -15.12 -23.87 -38.84
C VAL A 312 -14.17 -23.70 -40.04
N SER A 313 -13.00 -23.09 -39.85
CA SER A 313 -12.00 -22.94 -40.92
C SER A 313 -11.45 -24.28 -41.42
N LYS A 314 -11.49 -25.33 -40.58
CA LYS A 314 -11.10 -26.71 -40.94
C LYS A 314 -12.26 -27.54 -41.49
N GLY A 315 -13.43 -26.91 -41.76
CA GLY A 315 -14.58 -27.55 -42.38
C GLY A 315 -15.59 -28.21 -41.40
N GLN A 316 -15.37 -28.03 -40.08
CA GLN A 316 -16.34 -28.51 -39.06
C GLN A 316 -17.45 -27.44 -38.87
N LEU A 317 -18.54 -27.56 -39.60
CA LEU A 317 -19.57 -26.55 -39.63
C LEU A 317 -20.65 -26.76 -38.57
N ASP A 318 -20.80 -27.99 -38.03
CA ASP A 318 -21.83 -28.37 -37.03
C ASP A 318 -21.39 -27.98 -35.61
N ILE A 319 -21.17 -26.68 -35.38
CA ILE A 319 -20.73 -26.14 -34.10
C ILE A 319 -21.72 -25.06 -33.67
N THR A 320 -22.35 -25.27 -32.51
CA THR A 320 -23.20 -24.27 -31.86
C THR A 320 -22.67 -23.91 -30.50
N LEU A 321 -22.44 -22.63 -30.27
CA LEU A 321 -21.94 -22.13 -28.99
C LEU A 321 -23.10 -21.63 -28.11
N PRO A 322 -23.07 -21.92 -26.78
CA PRO A 322 -24.12 -21.44 -25.88
C PRO A 322 -23.97 -19.90 -25.68
N VAL A 323 -25.06 -19.18 -25.87
CA VAL A 323 -25.16 -17.74 -25.62
C VAL A 323 -25.33 -17.50 -24.13
N SER A 324 -24.22 -17.21 -23.44
CA SER A 324 -24.20 -17.10 -21.97
C SER A 324 -24.34 -15.66 -21.47
N SER A 325 -24.25 -14.66 -22.32
CA SER A 325 -24.27 -13.22 -21.97
C SER A 325 -25.30 -12.46 -22.80
N LYS A 326 -25.76 -11.33 -22.28
CA LYS A 326 -26.66 -10.39 -22.98
C LYS A 326 -25.93 -9.16 -23.53
N ASP A 327 -24.61 -9.08 -23.33
CA ASP A 327 -23.73 -8.03 -23.79
C ASP A 327 -23.24 -8.25 -25.25
N GLU A 328 -22.24 -7.48 -25.66
CA GLU A 328 -21.62 -7.55 -26.99
C GLU A 328 -21.05 -8.95 -27.29
N ILE A 329 -20.59 -9.67 -26.26
CA ILE A 329 -20.10 -11.05 -26.39
C ILE A 329 -21.25 -12.01 -26.69
N GLY A 330 -22.40 -11.80 -26.07
CA GLY A 330 -23.62 -12.56 -26.38
C GLY A 330 -24.13 -12.32 -27.79
N ILE A 331 -24.08 -11.07 -28.25
CA ILE A 331 -24.44 -10.71 -29.64
C ILE A 331 -23.47 -11.40 -30.61
N LEU A 332 -22.17 -11.29 -30.37
CA LEU A 332 -21.12 -11.92 -31.19
C LEU A 332 -21.31 -13.44 -31.27
N THR A 333 -21.62 -14.08 -30.15
CA THR A 333 -21.88 -15.54 -30.12
C THR A 333 -23.11 -15.92 -30.95
N ARG A 334 -24.17 -15.13 -30.90
CA ARG A 334 -25.40 -15.37 -31.68
C ARG A 334 -25.09 -15.20 -33.18
N THR A 335 -24.46 -14.10 -33.56
CA THR A 335 -24.11 -13.84 -34.97
C THR A 335 -23.16 -14.92 -35.52
N PHE A 336 -22.24 -15.41 -34.70
CA PHE A 336 -21.37 -16.54 -35.06
C PHE A 336 -22.22 -17.82 -35.32
N ASN A 337 -23.16 -18.16 -34.48
CA ASN A 337 -24.04 -19.32 -34.67
C ASN A 337 -24.92 -19.16 -35.91
N GLU A 338 -25.47 -17.99 -36.18
CA GLU A 338 -26.21 -17.68 -37.42
C GLU A 338 -25.33 -17.84 -38.65
N MET A 339 -24.11 -17.39 -38.61
CA MET A 339 -23.12 -17.57 -39.69
C MET A 339 -22.83 -19.06 -39.94
N THR A 340 -22.54 -19.84 -38.90
CA THR A 340 -22.25 -21.28 -39.02
C THR A 340 -23.44 -22.03 -39.59
N GLN A 341 -24.64 -21.70 -39.13
CA GLN A 341 -25.89 -22.30 -39.65
C GLN A 341 -26.07 -21.97 -41.15
N GLY A 342 -25.83 -20.73 -41.57
CA GLY A 342 -25.87 -20.35 -42.99
C GLY A 342 -24.83 -21.08 -43.82
N LEU A 343 -23.62 -21.38 -43.30
CA LEU A 343 -22.61 -22.18 -43.95
C LEU A 343 -23.05 -23.65 -44.14
N VAL A 344 -23.67 -24.25 -43.10
CA VAL A 344 -24.20 -25.60 -43.16
C VAL A 344 -25.29 -25.70 -44.24
N GLU A 345 -26.21 -24.74 -44.28
CA GLU A 345 -27.25 -24.69 -45.27
C GLU A 345 -26.72 -24.55 -46.68
N LYS A 346 -25.74 -23.68 -46.86
CA LYS A 346 -25.03 -23.50 -48.16
C LYS A 346 -24.34 -24.80 -48.62
N GLU A 347 -23.68 -25.52 -47.71
CA GLU A 347 -23.02 -26.77 -48.07
C GLU A 347 -24.06 -27.88 -48.38
N ARG A 348 -25.17 -27.91 -47.64
CA ARG A 348 -26.26 -28.83 -47.92
C ARG A 348 -26.92 -28.58 -49.31
N VAL A 349 -27.11 -27.31 -49.67
CA VAL A 349 -27.63 -26.94 -50.98
C VAL A 349 -26.63 -27.35 -52.04
N ARG A 350 -25.36 -27.16 -51.83
CA ARG A 350 -24.27 -27.58 -52.73
C ARG A 350 -24.22 -29.07 -52.93
N ASP A 351 -24.39 -29.85 -51.84
CA ASP A 351 -24.42 -31.31 -51.91
C ASP A 351 -25.65 -31.84 -52.66
N LEU A 352 -26.81 -31.22 -52.46
CA LEU A 352 -28.04 -31.56 -53.18
C LEU A 352 -27.90 -31.21 -54.66
N LEU A 353 -27.34 -30.05 -55.03
CA LEU A 353 -27.09 -29.68 -56.41
C LEU A 353 -26.09 -30.64 -57.07
N GLY A 354 -25.05 -31.08 -56.38
CA GLY A 354 -24.09 -32.07 -56.89
C GLY A 354 -24.65 -33.47 -57.12
N LYS A 355 -25.80 -33.81 -56.53
CA LYS A 355 -26.50 -35.08 -56.78
C LYS A 355 -27.48 -35.02 -57.99
N VAL A 356 -27.91 -33.82 -58.34
CA VAL A 356 -28.95 -33.62 -59.39
C VAL A 356 -28.30 -33.13 -60.71
N VAL A 357 -27.17 -32.48 -60.63
CA VAL A 357 -26.48 -31.85 -61.78
C VAL A 357 -25.00 -32.26 -61.74
N SER A 358 -24.38 -32.47 -62.90
CA SER A 358 -22.97 -32.84 -62.95
C SER A 358 -22.07 -31.79 -62.27
N PRO A 359 -20.93 -32.20 -61.64
CA PRO A 359 -20.06 -31.29 -60.88
C PRO A 359 -19.58 -30.09 -61.68
N GLU A 360 -19.40 -30.25 -62.98
CA GLU A 360 -18.96 -29.18 -63.91
C GLU A 360 -20.06 -28.13 -64.12
N ILE A 361 -21.29 -28.54 -64.25
CA ILE A 361 -22.43 -27.62 -64.39
C ILE A 361 -22.74 -26.92 -63.06
N ALA A 362 -22.65 -27.65 -61.92
CA ALA A 362 -22.81 -27.06 -60.61
C ALA A 362 -21.73 -25.98 -60.32
N LYS A 363 -20.47 -26.25 -60.70
CA LYS A 363 -19.36 -25.29 -60.58
C LYS A 363 -19.57 -24.04 -61.42
N LYS A 364 -20.08 -24.18 -62.64
CA LYS A 364 -20.38 -23.08 -63.56
C LYS A 364 -21.56 -22.25 -63.08
N LEU A 365 -22.62 -22.90 -62.49
CA LEU A 365 -23.76 -22.26 -61.89
C LEU A 365 -23.41 -21.41 -60.63
N ILE A 366 -22.42 -21.84 -59.88
CA ILE A 366 -22.00 -21.15 -58.65
C ILE A 366 -21.02 -20.01 -58.96
N SER A 367 -20.19 -20.16 -60.04
CA SER A 367 -19.08 -19.22 -60.32
C SER A 367 -19.45 -18.06 -61.29
N GLN A 368 -20.55 -18.14 -62.05
CA GLN A 368 -21.00 -17.10 -62.98
C GLN A 368 -22.36 -16.53 -62.60
N LYS A 369 -22.54 -15.21 -62.72
CA LYS A 369 -23.85 -14.58 -62.81
C LYS A 369 -24.52 -15.12 -64.09
N ILE A 370 -25.47 -16.03 -63.93
CA ILE A 370 -26.22 -16.58 -65.05
C ILE A 370 -27.17 -15.49 -65.51
N GLU A 371 -26.90 -14.89 -66.65
CA GLU A 371 -27.95 -14.28 -67.47
C GLU A 371 -28.72 -15.44 -68.08
N VAL A 372 -30.03 -15.50 -67.82
CA VAL A 372 -30.96 -16.51 -68.40
C VAL A 372 -31.21 -16.14 -69.87
N ALA A 373 -30.13 -16.13 -70.65
CA ALA A 373 -30.20 -16.01 -72.10
C ALA A 373 -29.76 -17.35 -72.67
N GLY A 374 -30.62 -17.99 -73.46
CA GLY A 374 -30.25 -19.23 -74.14
C GLY A 374 -29.07 -19.02 -75.08
N GLU A 375 -28.17 -19.99 -75.10
CA GLU A 375 -26.98 -20.00 -75.95
C GLU A 375 -27.22 -20.95 -77.10
N GLN A 376 -26.96 -20.49 -78.34
CA GLN A 376 -27.13 -21.30 -79.53
C GLN A 376 -25.82 -21.99 -79.87
N ARG A 377 -25.79 -23.36 -79.82
CA ARG A 377 -24.61 -24.16 -80.05
C ARG A 377 -24.89 -25.35 -81.00
N ASN A 378 -23.87 -25.76 -81.75
CA ASN A 378 -23.90 -27.03 -82.51
C ASN A 378 -23.53 -28.15 -81.50
N ILE A 379 -24.48 -29.00 -81.19
CA ILE A 379 -24.35 -30.11 -80.26
C ILE A 379 -24.85 -31.40 -80.85
N THR A 380 -24.43 -32.54 -80.29
CA THR A 380 -25.04 -33.83 -80.56
C THR A 380 -25.80 -34.28 -79.35
N VAL A 381 -27.04 -34.73 -79.48
CA VAL A 381 -27.85 -35.24 -78.40
C VAL A 381 -27.95 -36.78 -78.52
N LEU A 382 -27.63 -37.48 -77.50
CA LEU A 382 -27.78 -38.92 -77.35
C LEU A 382 -28.96 -39.25 -76.50
N PHE A 383 -29.87 -40.06 -77.01
CA PHE A 383 -30.91 -40.69 -76.15
C PHE A 383 -30.60 -42.18 -76.05
N CYS A 384 -30.67 -42.69 -74.81
CA CYS A 384 -30.49 -44.11 -74.51
C CYS A 384 -31.70 -44.53 -73.62
N ASP A 385 -32.37 -45.63 -73.99
CA ASP A 385 -33.54 -46.14 -73.34
C ASP A 385 -33.42 -47.65 -73.06
N ILE A 386 -34.09 -48.15 -72.04
CA ILE A 386 -34.08 -49.56 -71.67
C ILE A 386 -35.18 -50.30 -72.43
N GLN A 387 -34.77 -51.23 -73.30
CA GLN A 387 -35.75 -51.99 -74.10
C GLN A 387 -36.58 -52.93 -73.20
N GLY A 388 -37.92 -52.72 -73.21
CA GLY A 388 -38.79 -53.56 -72.45
C GLY A 388 -38.99 -53.23 -70.96
N PHE A 389 -38.50 -52.03 -70.51
CA PHE A 389 -38.52 -51.59 -69.12
C PHE A 389 -39.98 -51.59 -68.58
N THR A 390 -41.02 -51.20 -69.33
CA THR A 390 -42.38 -51.19 -68.91
C THR A 390 -42.83 -52.58 -68.46
N SER A 391 -42.50 -53.62 -69.23
CA SER A 391 -42.85 -55.02 -68.88
C SER A 391 -42.03 -55.51 -67.67
N LEU A 392 -40.78 -55.06 -67.57
CA LEU A 392 -39.91 -55.38 -66.38
C LEU A 392 -40.45 -54.75 -65.10
N SER A 393 -40.92 -53.50 -65.19
CA SER A 393 -41.44 -52.76 -64.05
C SER A 393 -42.78 -53.20 -63.54
N GLU A 394 -43.59 -53.86 -64.41
CA GLU A 394 -44.89 -54.46 -64.04
C GLU A 394 -44.74 -55.82 -63.34
N THR A 395 -43.62 -56.48 -63.52
CA THR A 395 -43.43 -57.84 -63.04
C THR A 395 -42.53 -57.96 -61.83
N LYS A 396 -41.71 -56.94 -61.54
CA LYS A 396 -40.72 -56.94 -60.41
C LYS A 396 -41.12 -56.01 -59.25
N PRO A 397 -40.70 -56.31 -58.02
CA PRO A 397 -40.94 -55.44 -56.87
C PRO A 397 -40.23 -54.04 -57.07
N PRO A 398 -40.85 -52.93 -56.67
CA PRO A 398 -40.33 -51.59 -56.92
C PRO A 398 -38.88 -51.34 -56.43
N LYS A 399 -38.46 -52.00 -55.37
CA LYS A 399 -37.07 -51.89 -54.88
C LYS A 399 -36.06 -52.52 -55.86
N GLU A 400 -36.36 -53.62 -56.50
CA GLU A 400 -35.55 -54.29 -57.49
C GLU A 400 -35.47 -53.46 -58.79
N VAL A 401 -36.65 -52.91 -59.20
CA VAL A 401 -36.70 -52.01 -60.37
C VAL A 401 -35.79 -50.77 -60.16
N LEU A 402 -35.90 -50.13 -58.98
CA LEU A 402 -35.04 -48.99 -58.63
C LEU A 402 -33.58 -49.35 -58.55
N HIS A 403 -33.25 -50.53 -58.03
CA HIS A 403 -31.84 -51.00 -57.95
C HIS A 403 -31.25 -51.21 -59.37
N SER A 404 -31.97 -51.90 -60.20
CA SER A 404 -31.58 -52.15 -61.60
C SER A 404 -31.45 -50.85 -62.39
N LEU A 405 -32.39 -49.93 -62.22
CA LEU A 405 -32.36 -48.59 -62.84
C LEU A 405 -31.15 -47.77 -62.42
N ASN A 406 -30.83 -47.77 -61.13
CA ASN A 406 -29.68 -47.07 -60.59
C ASN A 406 -28.33 -47.66 -61.08
N LEU A 407 -28.25 -48.99 -61.17
CA LEU A 407 -27.07 -49.66 -61.77
C LEU A 407 -26.89 -49.27 -63.24
N PHE A 408 -27.97 -49.32 -64.03
CA PHE A 408 -27.99 -48.91 -65.45
C PHE A 408 -27.56 -47.45 -65.59
N PHE A 409 -28.19 -46.52 -64.86
CA PHE A 409 -27.81 -45.12 -64.92
C PHE A 409 -26.39 -44.87 -64.53
N SER A 410 -25.88 -45.54 -63.49
CA SER A 410 -24.49 -45.42 -63.07
C SER A 410 -23.49 -45.82 -64.13
N GLN A 411 -23.74 -46.95 -64.81
CA GLN A 411 -22.84 -47.41 -65.88
C GLN A 411 -22.91 -46.57 -67.15
N ILE A 412 -24.10 -46.21 -67.57
CA ILE A 412 -24.27 -45.34 -68.74
C ILE A 412 -23.69 -43.93 -68.52
N SER A 413 -23.88 -43.37 -67.32
CA SER A 413 -23.29 -42.11 -66.93
C SER A 413 -21.76 -42.13 -67.10
N GLN A 414 -21.12 -43.20 -66.61
CA GLN A 414 -19.69 -43.36 -66.69
C GLN A 414 -19.18 -43.48 -68.15
N ILE A 415 -19.93 -44.17 -69.02
CA ILE A 415 -19.59 -44.28 -70.44
C ILE A 415 -19.77 -42.93 -71.13
N ILE A 416 -20.86 -42.23 -70.88
CA ILE A 416 -21.12 -40.89 -71.48
C ILE A 416 -20.05 -39.89 -71.05
N GLU A 417 -19.73 -39.82 -69.75
CA GLU A 417 -18.73 -38.92 -69.25
C GLU A 417 -17.33 -39.22 -69.73
N SER A 418 -16.92 -40.51 -69.81
CA SER A 418 -15.60 -40.92 -70.35
C SER A 418 -15.43 -40.56 -71.83
N ASN A 419 -16.51 -40.44 -72.55
CA ASN A 419 -16.51 -40.02 -73.94
C ASN A 419 -16.79 -38.51 -74.10
N GLY A 420 -16.72 -37.70 -73.04
CA GLY A 420 -16.87 -36.23 -73.14
C GLY A 420 -18.29 -35.73 -73.22
N GLY A 421 -19.30 -36.59 -72.99
CA GLY A 421 -20.71 -36.21 -72.90
C GLY A 421 -21.10 -35.76 -71.52
N VAL A 422 -22.18 -35.01 -71.42
CA VAL A 422 -22.77 -34.57 -70.18
C VAL A 422 -24.24 -34.98 -70.15
N ILE A 423 -24.68 -35.59 -69.05
CA ILE A 423 -26.06 -35.94 -68.88
C ILE A 423 -26.88 -34.68 -68.64
N ASP A 424 -27.87 -34.43 -69.45
CA ASP A 424 -28.81 -33.32 -69.30
C ASP A 424 -29.92 -33.65 -68.30
N LYS A 425 -30.56 -34.80 -68.51
CA LYS A 425 -31.64 -35.29 -67.63
C LYS A 425 -31.93 -36.77 -67.80
N TYR A 426 -32.61 -37.32 -66.82
CA TYR A 426 -33.22 -38.63 -66.91
C TYR A 426 -34.69 -38.44 -67.22
N ILE A 427 -35.24 -39.21 -68.18
CA ILE A 427 -36.62 -39.15 -68.61
C ILE A 427 -37.23 -40.55 -68.43
N GLY A 428 -37.77 -40.83 -67.23
CA GLY A 428 -38.21 -42.19 -66.87
C GLY A 428 -37.03 -43.14 -66.80
N ASP A 429 -36.97 -44.12 -67.66
CA ASP A 429 -35.89 -45.09 -67.87
C ASP A 429 -34.90 -44.70 -68.93
N ALA A 430 -35.13 -43.54 -69.60
CA ALA A 430 -34.25 -43.03 -70.62
C ALA A 430 -33.26 -41.99 -70.06
N VAL A 431 -32.08 -41.93 -70.67
CA VAL A 431 -31.03 -40.91 -70.40
C VAL A 431 -30.91 -40.01 -71.62
N MET A 432 -30.96 -38.71 -71.40
CA MET A 432 -30.61 -37.71 -72.40
C MET A 432 -29.25 -37.13 -72.07
N ALA A 433 -28.32 -37.26 -72.99
CA ALA A 433 -26.97 -36.73 -72.87
C ALA A 433 -26.63 -35.77 -74.00
N ILE A 434 -25.81 -34.79 -73.71
CA ILE A 434 -25.39 -33.74 -74.63
C ILE A 434 -23.87 -33.81 -74.85
N PHE A 435 -23.42 -33.72 -76.09
CA PHE A 435 -22.00 -33.64 -76.46
C PHE A 435 -21.74 -32.31 -77.15
N GLY A 436 -20.69 -31.54 -76.83
CA GLY A 436 -20.38 -30.22 -77.39
C GLY A 436 -20.94 -29.06 -76.54
N ALA A 437 -21.56 -29.36 -75.35
CA ALA A 437 -21.95 -28.41 -74.35
C ALA A 437 -21.80 -29.04 -73.00
N PRO A 438 -21.48 -28.28 -71.95
CA PRO A 438 -21.23 -26.85 -71.85
C PRO A 438 -19.85 -26.44 -72.36
N GLN A 439 -18.97 -27.40 -72.70
CA GLN A 439 -17.68 -27.19 -73.25
C GLN A 439 -17.74 -27.44 -74.77
N ASP A 440 -17.09 -26.58 -75.59
CA ASP A 440 -17.00 -26.82 -77.03
C ASP A 440 -16.13 -28.03 -77.31
N ASP A 441 -16.64 -28.97 -78.08
CA ASP A 441 -15.95 -30.14 -78.54
C ASP A 441 -16.15 -30.30 -80.04
N PRO A 442 -15.07 -30.06 -80.85
CA PRO A 442 -15.16 -30.23 -82.29
C PRO A 442 -15.52 -31.68 -82.71
N ASN A 443 -15.28 -32.63 -81.87
CA ASN A 443 -15.53 -34.05 -82.16
C ASN A 443 -16.80 -34.59 -81.49
N HIS A 444 -17.70 -33.70 -81.03
CA HIS A 444 -18.95 -34.04 -80.31
C HIS A 444 -19.74 -35.16 -81.01
N ALA A 445 -19.85 -35.13 -82.34
CA ALA A 445 -20.61 -36.14 -83.08
C ALA A 445 -19.91 -37.54 -83.07
N ALA A 446 -18.59 -37.58 -83.23
CA ALA A 446 -17.83 -38.82 -83.19
C ALA A 446 -17.81 -39.42 -81.77
N ASN A 447 -17.71 -38.59 -80.71
CA ASN A 447 -17.70 -38.98 -79.33
C ASN A 447 -19.08 -39.53 -78.91
N ALA A 448 -20.18 -38.92 -79.41
CA ALA A 448 -21.54 -39.39 -79.17
C ALA A 448 -21.79 -40.79 -79.77
N VAL A 449 -21.31 -40.99 -81.00
CA VAL A 449 -21.41 -42.28 -81.71
C VAL A 449 -20.57 -43.35 -80.93
N ARG A 450 -19.37 -42.98 -80.49
CA ARG A 450 -18.52 -43.89 -79.74
C ARG A 450 -19.19 -44.30 -78.39
N ALA A 451 -19.74 -43.40 -77.65
CA ALA A 451 -20.50 -43.64 -76.46
C ALA A 451 -21.68 -44.55 -76.75
N GLY A 452 -22.48 -44.32 -77.82
CA GLY A 452 -23.59 -45.13 -78.14
C GLY A 452 -23.19 -46.59 -78.54
N LEU A 453 -22.10 -46.74 -79.24
CA LEU A 453 -21.58 -48.09 -79.60
C LEU A 453 -21.06 -48.81 -78.39
N GLU A 454 -20.43 -48.12 -77.46
CA GLU A 454 -19.93 -48.72 -76.16
C GLU A 454 -21.10 -49.12 -75.26
N ILE A 455 -22.17 -48.32 -75.22
CA ILE A 455 -23.37 -48.65 -74.46
C ILE A 455 -24.03 -49.89 -75.05
N CYS A 456 -24.21 -49.98 -76.38
CA CYS A 456 -24.80 -51.13 -77.08
C CYS A 456 -23.90 -52.39 -76.91
N GLY A 457 -22.59 -52.27 -76.96
CA GLY A 457 -21.67 -53.38 -76.70
C GLY A 457 -21.64 -53.94 -75.28
N GLN A 458 -22.08 -53.13 -74.27
CA GLN A 458 -22.18 -53.54 -72.90
C GLN A 458 -23.63 -53.97 -72.56
N ALA A 459 -24.60 -53.73 -73.44
CA ALA A 459 -26.01 -54.02 -73.17
C ALA A 459 -26.34 -55.48 -72.86
N ASP A 460 -25.53 -56.41 -73.40
CA ASP A 460 -25.69 -57.87 -73.12
C ASP A 460 -25.12 -58.28 -71.74
N ALA A 461 -24.38 -57.38 -71.08
CA ALA A 461 -23.81 -57.61 -69.74
C ALA A 461 -24.57 -56.86 -68.63
N LEU A 462 -25.50 -56.02 -68.98
CA LEU A 462 -26.36 -55.21 -68.12
C LEU A 462 -27.73 -55.91 -67.94
#